data_5fb5398f1a32acc8ee4392ac535912bc
#
_entry.id   5fb5398f1a32acc8ee4392ac535912bc
#
_cell.length_a   1.000
_cell.length_b   1.000
_cell.length_c   1.000
_cell.angle_alpha   90.00
_cell.angle_beta   90.00
_cell.angle_gamma   90.00
#
_symmetry.space_group_name_H-M   'P 1'
#
loop_
_entity.id
_entity.type
_entity.pdbx_description
1 polymer ?
#
loop_
_entity_poly.entity_id
_entity_poly.type
_entity_poly.pdbx_seq_one_letter_code
_entity_poly.pdbx_strand_id
1 'polypeptide(L)'
;MDYKDGAAFPLNYGTTYYALKQRGKLKKGETLLVTGAGGGVGTTAIEIGKAMGARVIAAASNQEKLDIAKRLGADEVINYGDGELKEKVKAMTDGLGADVIYDAVGGDIFLQCMRCINWDGRVLVIGFPAGIPKVPTNLALLKGCSIVGVFWGSFTGREPEENTKNFQELFALHAEGKIKPEITKSYTLDNAVEAITVSYTHLTLPTSRS
;
A
#
# COMPACT_ATOMS: atom_id res chain seq x y z
N MET A 1 13.14 17.47 -9.12
CA MET A 1 11.85 17.39 -8.37
C MET A 1 11.42 18.81 -8.04
N ASP A 2 10.19 19.18 -8.33
CA ASP A 2 9.65 20.48 -7.93
C ASP A 2 9.19 20.48 -6.45
N TYR A 3 8.77 21.67 -5.94
CA TYR A 3 8.39 21.77 -4.52
C TYR A 3 7.11 21.02 -4.16
N LYS A 4 6.19 20.83 -5.11
CA LYS A 4 4.94 20.08 -4.88
C LYS A 4 5.23 18.59 -4.75
N ASP A 5 5.98 18.06 -5.70
CA ASP A 5 6.43 16.67 -5.65
C ASP A 5 7.25 16.42 -4.37
N GLY A 6 8.18 17.34 -4.03
CA GLY A 6 8.99 17.25 -2.83
C GLY A 6 8.18 17.24 -1.53
N ALA A 7 7.07 17.97 -1.46
CA ALA A 7 6.18 17.97 -0.28
C ALA A 7 5.39 16.65 -0.14
N ALA A 8 4.97 16.03 -1.24
CA ALA A 8 4.20 14.78 -1.24
C ALA A 8 5.07 13.52 -1.08
N PHE A 9 6.38 13.65 -1.31
CA PHE A 9 7.28 12.52 -1.49
C PHE A 9 7.69 11.80 -0.18
N PRO A 10 8.19 12.48 0.89
CA PRO A 10 8.92 11.79 1.95
C PRO A 10 8.12 10.74 2.69
N LEU A 11 6.92 11.08 3.17
CA LEU A 11 6.13 10.20 4.04
C LEU A 11 5.65 8.95 3.29
N ASN A 12 5.00 9.14 2.14
CA ASN A 12 4.37 8.04 1.42
C ASN A 12 5.41 7.13 0.76
N TYR A 13 6.37 7.71 0.03
CA TYR A 13 7.41 6.94 -0.64
C TYR A 13 8.40 6.30 0.33
N GLY A 14 8.82 7.03 1.39
CA GLY A 14 9.70 6.49 2.42
C GLY A 14 9.08 5.29 3.13
N THR A 15 7.82 5.41 3.57
CA THR A 15 7.08 4.31 4.20
C THR A 15 6.96 3.11 3.26
N THR A 16 6.54 3.35 2.03
CA THR A 16 6.27 2.29 1.05
C THR A 16 7.55 1.60 0.59
N TYR A 17 8.62 2.36 0.35
CA TYR A 17 9.89 1.77 -0.06
C TYR A 17 10.49 0.88 1.03
N TYR A 18 10.48 1.36 2.28
CA TYR A 18 10.85 0.56 3.44
C TYR A 18 9.99 -0.70 3.57
N ALA A 19 8.68 -0.56 3.39
CA ALA A 19 7.74 -1.68 3.44
C ALA A 19 8.08 -2.76 2.41
N LEU A 20 8.25 -2.38 1.15
CA LEU A 20 8.42 -3.34 0.06
C LEU A 20 9.85 -3.89 -0.02
N LYS A 21 10.87 -3.03 0.17
CA LYS A 21 12.28 -3.42 0.06
C LYS A 21 12.78 -4.20 1.29
N GLN A 22 12.74 -3.59 2.47
CA GLN A 22 13.33 -4.20 3.67
C GLN A 22 12.38 -5.17 4.37
N ARG A 23 11.10 -4.80 4.53
CA ARG A 23 10.15 -5.60 5.31
C ARG A 23 9.54 -6.73 4.50
N GLY A 24 9.00 -6.42 3.32
CA GLY A 24 8.38 -7.37 2.40
C GLY A 24 9.38 -8.16 1.58
N LYS A 25 10.59 -7.63 1.38
CA LYS A 25 11.63 -8.21 0.50
C LYS A 25 11.02 -8.63 -0.85
N LEU A 26 10.24 -7.70 -1.42
CA LEU A 26 9.54 -7.91 -2.68
C LEU A 26 10.54 -8.21 -3.81
N LYS A 27 10.29 -9.29 -4.55
CA LYS A 27 11.14 -9.73 -5.65
C LYS A 27 10.46 -9.47 -6.99
N LYS A 28 11.26 -9.28 -8.03
CA LYS A 28 10.78 -9.22 -9.41
C LYS A 28 9.98 -10.49 -9.76
N GLY A 29 8.80 -10.30 -10.35
CA GLY A 29 7.91 -11.40 -10.77
C GLY A 29 6.95 -11.87 -9.68
N GLU A 30 7.11 -11.46 -8.41
CA GLU A 30 6.12 -11.77 -7.36
C GLU A 30 4.82 -10.99 -7.59
N THR A 31 3.71 -11.55 -7.13
CA THR A 31 2.41 -10.88 -7.11
C THR A 31 2.25 -10.05 -5.84
N LEU A 32 2.12 -8.73 -6.02
CA LEU A 32 1.85 -7.77 -4.96
C LEU A 32 0.37 -7.39 -4.96
N LEU A 33 -0.36 -7.72 -3.89
CA LEU A 33 -1.70 -7.17 -3.65
C LEU A 33 -1.58 -5.88 -2.82
N VAL A 34 -2.19 -4.80 -3.30
CA VAL A 34 -2.26 -3.51 -2.57
C VAL A 34 -3.70 -3.25 -2.18
N THR A 35 -4.02 -3.25 -0.88
CA THR A 35 -5.32 -2.78 -0.37
C THR A 35 -5.28 -1.29 -0.06
N GLY A 36 -6.42 -0.61 -0.16
CA GLY A 36 -6.45 0.85 -0.02
C GLY A 36 -5.72 1.58 -1.15
N ALA A 37 -5.75 1.01 -2.35
CA ALA A 37 -4.96 1.41 -3.52
C ALA A 37 -5.18 2.87 -3.99
N GLY A 38 -6.28 3.52 -3.60
CA GLY A 38 -6.55 4.93 -3.92
C GLY A 38 -6.08 5.92 -2.86
N GLY A 39 -5.47 5.47 -1.75
CA GLY A 39 -4.87 6.34 -0.74
C GLY A 39 -3.40 6.65 -1.04
N GLY A 40 -2.82 7.66 -0.35
CA GLY A 40 -1.45 8.11 -0.63
C GLY A 40 -0.39 7.00 -0.56
N VAL A 41 -0.42 6.14 0.46
CA VAL A 41 0.52 5.00 0.55
C VAL A 41 0.15 3.86 -0.41
N GLY A 42 -1.13 3.73 -0.80
CA GLY A 42 -1.57 2.73 -1.77
C GLY A 42 -1.12 3.07 -3.20
N THR A 43 -1.24 4.33 -3.61
CA THR A 43 -0.77 4.80 -4.91
C THR A 43 0.75 4.62 -5.06
N THR A 44 1.51 4.98 -4.03
CA THR A 44 2.98 4.77 -4.02
C THR A 44 3.36 3.30 -4.03
N ALA A 45 2.55 2.42 -3.41
CA ALA A 45 2.80 0.97 -3.43
C ALA A 45 2.63 0.37 -4.83
N ILE A 46 1.69 0.88 -5.62
CA ILE A 46 1.54 0.47 -7.02
C ILE A 46 2.79 0.86 -7.81
N GLU A 47 3.17 2.14 -7.79
CA GLU A 47 4.31 2.63 -8.57
C GLU A 47 5.62 1.95 -8.19
N ILE A 48 5.93 1.86 -6.89
CA ILE A 48 7.16 1.21 -6.41
C ILE A 48 7.13 -0.29 -6.71
N GLY A 49 5.99 -0.97 -6.52
CA GLY A 49 5.83 -2.38 -6.88
C GLY A 49 6.11 -2.63 -8.36
N LYS A 50 5.58 -1.78 -9.25
CA LYS A 50 5.87 -1.82 -10.69
C LYS A 50 7.34 -1.53 -10.99
N ALA A 51 7.94 -0.52 -10.36
CA ALA A 51 9.36 -0.20 -10.52
C ALA A 51 10.28 -1.35 -10.06
N MET A 52 9.88 -2.12 -9.05
CA MET A 52 10.56 -3.33 -8.59
C MET A 52 10.29 -4.56 -9.49
N GLY A 53 9.41 -4.44 -10.48
CA GLY A 53 9.10 -5.52 -11.42
C GLY A 53 8.09 -6.55 -10.91
N ALA A 54 7.28 -6.21 -9.93
CA ALA A 54 6.19 -7.05 -9.46
C ALA A 54 4.97 -7.01 -10.41
N ARG A 55 4.17 -8.05 -10.38
CA ARG A 55 2.79 -8.03 -10.86
C ARG A 55 1.91 -7.41 -9.78
N VAL A 56 1.25 -6.30 -10.07
CA VAL A 56 0.49 -5.54 -9.08
C VAL A 56 -1.00 -5.70 -9.27
N ILE A 57 -1.68 -6.24 -8.26
CA ILE A 57 -3.14 -6.28 -8.12
C ILE A 57 -3.54 -5.16 -7.14
N ALA A 58 -4.26 -4.15 -7.62
CA ALA A 58 -4.69 -3.04 -6.80
C ALA A 58 -6.16 -3.20 -6.37
N ALA A 59 -6.43 -3.07 -5.07
CA ALA A 59 -7.77 -3.24 -4.52
C ALA A 59 -8.25 -1.96 -3.81
N ALA A 60 -9.46 -1.49 -4.17
CA ALA A 60 -10.08 -0.31 -3.60
C ALA A 60 -11.60 -0.48 -3.46
N SER A 61 -12.25 0.46 -2.76
CA SER A 61 -13.68 0.40 -2.43
C SER A 61 -14.61 1.02 -3.48
N ASN A 62 -14.09 1.71 -4.48
CA ASN A 62 -14.88 2.33 -5.54
C ASN A 62 -14.11 2.46 -6.86
N GLN A 63 -14.86 2.72 -7.94
CA GLN A 63 -14.32 2.73 -9.30
C GLN A 63 -13.33 3.88 -9.53
N GLU A 64 -13.57 5.08 -9.01
CA GLU A 64 -12.68 6.22 -9.17
C GLU A 64 -11.25 5.92 -8.69
N LYS A 65 -11.13 5.29 -7.51
CA LYS A 65 -9.84 4.85 -6.95
C LYS A 65 -9.16 3.77 -7.79
N LEU A 66 -9.96 2.88 -8.39
CA LEU A 66 -9.44 1.85 -9.29
C LEU A 66 -8.94 2.42 -10.61
N ASP A 67 -9.59 3.47 -11.13
CA ASP A 67 -9.14 4.15 -12.34
C ASP A 67 -7.79 4.86 -12.10
N ILE A 68 -7.60 5.45 -10.92
CA ILE A 68 -6.29 5.98 -10.50
C ILE A 68 -5.25 4.86 -10.46
N ALA A 69 -5.57 3.74 -9.81
CA ALA A 69 -4.65 2.60 -9.71
C ALA A 69 -4.21 2.06 -11.08
N LYS A 70 -5.13 1.98 -12.03
CA LYS A 70 -4.82 1.59 -13.41
C LYS A 70 -3.87 2.58 -14.10
N ARG A 71 -4.11 3.90 -13.95
CA ARG A 71 -3.21 4.91 -14.52
C ARG A 71 -1.80 4.84 -13.96
N LEU A 72 -1.67 4.43 -12.68
CA LEU A 72 -0.39 4.25 -12.00
C LEU A 72 0.31 2.92 -12.36
N GLY A 73 -0.30 2.10 -13.22
CA GLY A 73 0.33 0.90 -13.79
C GLY A 73 -0.04 -0.41 -13.10
N ALA A 74 -1.10 -0.45 -12.28
CA ALA A 74 -1.59 -1.72 -11.76
C ALA A 74 -2.00 -2.65 -12.91
N ASP A 75 -1.54 -3.91 -12.86
CA ASP A 75 -1.84 -4.91 -13.88
C ASP A 75 -3.33 -5.31 -13.83
N GLU A 76 -3.85 -5.50 -12.60
CA GLU A 76 -5.26 -5.77 -12.36
C GLU A 76 -5.82 -4.90 -11.24
N VAL A 77 -7.15 -4.75 -11.25
CA VAL A 77 -7.85 -4.01 -10.19
C VAL A 77 -9.04 -4.79 -9.66
N ILE A 78 -9.30 -4.64 -8.35
CA ILE A 78 -10.40 -5.31 -7.64
C ILE A 78 -11.21 -4.26 -6.87
N ASN A 79 -12.52 -4.20 -7.14
CA ASN A 79 -13.45 -3.56 -6.22
C ASN A 79 -13.80 -4.55 -5.11
N TYR A 80 -13.46 -4.21 -3.86
CA TYR A 80 -13.81 -5.04 -2.69
C TYR A 80 -15.05 -4.54 -1.94
N GLY A 81 -15.74 -3.52 -2.47
CA GLY A 81 -16.97 -3.03 -1.86
C GLY A 81 -18.10 -4.05 -1.81
N ASP A 82 -18.04 -5.10 -2.63
CA ASP A 82 -18.93 -6.27 -2.64
C ASP A 82 -18.49 -7.42 -1.72
N GLY A 83 -17.35 -7.30 -1.03
CA GLY A 83 -16.86 -8.27 -0.06
C GLY A 83 -16.10 -9.48 -0.60
N GLU A 84 -15.86 -9.57 -1.90
CA GLU A 84 -15.28 -10.76 -2.58
C GLU A 84 -13.77 -10.65 -2.86
N LEU A 85 -13.00 -9.92 -2.06
CA LEU A 85 -11.57 -9.71 -2.30
C LEU A 85 -10.80 -11.04 -2.43
N LYS A 86 -11.00 -11.97 -1.50
CA LYS A 86 -10.31 -13.27 -1.48
C LYS A 86 -10.57 -14.07 -2.76
N GLU A 87 -11.81 -14.18 -3.16
CA GLU A 87 -12.24 -14.97 -4.31
C GLU A 87 -11.64 -14.40 -5.61
N LYS A 88 -11.69 -13.07 -5.77
CA LYS A 88 -11.13 -12.37 -6.93
C LYS A 88 -9.61 -12.50 -7.01
N VAL A 89 -8.88 -12.34 -5.90
CA VAL A 89 -7.42 -12.54 -5.88
C VAL A 89 -7.08 -13.98 -6.25
N LYS A 90 -7.78 -14.95 -5.68
CA LYS A 90 -7.56 -16.37 -6.00
C LYS A 90 -7.82 -16.69 -7.49
N ALA A 91 -8.88 -16.15 -8.07
CA ALA A 91 -9.18 -16.32 -9.49
C ALA A 91 -8.09 -15.73 -10.40
N MET A 92 -7.52 -14.57 -10.02
CA MET A 92 -6.46 -13.91 -10.79
C MET A 92 -5.07 -14.57 -10.65
N THR A 93 -4.91 -15.45 -9.66
CA THR A 93 -3.61 -16.07 -9.31
C THR A 93 -3.65 -17.61 -9.39
N ASP A 94 -4.51 -18.16 -10.22
CA ASP A 94 -4.66 -19.62 -10.41
C ASP A 94 -4.84 -20.39 -9.08
N GLY A 95 -5.51 -19.77 -8.12
CA GLY A 95 -5.72 -20.30 -6.77
C GLY A 95 -4.55 -20.13 -5.80
N LEU A 96 -3.39 -19.67 -6.23
CA LEU A 96 -2.20 -19.53 -5.37
C LEU A 96 -2.36 -18.40 -4.34
N GLY A 97 -2.81 -17.22 -4.76
CA GLY A 97 -2.87 -16.02 -3.95
C GLY A 97 -1.69 -15.07 -4.21
N ALA A 98 -1.59 -13.99 -3.42
CA ALA A 98 -0.54 -12.99 -3.56
C ALA A 98 0.70 -13.35 -2.71
N ASP A 99 1.89 -13.11 -3.24
CA ASP A 99 3.16 -13.37 -2.53
C ASP A 99 3.45 -12.32 -1.46
N VAL A 100 3.12 -11.07 -1.77
CA VAL A 100 3.20 -9.95 -0.83
C VAL A 100 1.88 -9.21 -0.81
N ILE A 101 1.36 -8.92 0.37
CA ILE A 101 0.17 -8.10 0.54
C ILE A 101 0.56 -6.84 1.30
N TYR A 102 0.33 -5.68 0.70
CA TYR A 102 0.50 -4.36 1.29
C TYR A 102 -0.85 -3.91 1.84
N ASP A 103 -1.09 -4.12 3.14
CA ASP A 103 -2.38 -3.78 3.74
C ASP A 103 -2.37 -2.42 4.44
N ALA A 104 -3.03 -1.44 3.80
CA ALA A 104 -3.24 -0.10 4.31
C ALA A 104 -4.67 0.13 4.85
N VAL A 105 -5.46 -0.92 5.05
CA VAL A 105 -6.89 -0.84 5.42
C VAL A 105 -7.15 -1.43 6.81
N GLY A 106 -6.68 -2.64 7.07
CA GLY A 106 -6.99 -3.35 8.32
C GLY A 106 -8.39 -3.95 8.35
N GLY A 107 -8.97 -4.09 9.55
CA GLY A 107 -10.32 -4.60 9.75
C GLY A 107 -10.59 -5.93 9.06
N ASP A 108 -11.78 -6.08 8.47
CA ASP A 108 -12.21 -7.31 7.78
C ASP A 108 -11.45 -7.54 6.46
N ILE A 109 -10.92 -6.49 5.83
CA ILE A 109 -10.08 -6.61 4.63
C ILE A 109 -8.82 -7.39 4.96
N PHE A 110 -8.18 -7.13 6.10
CA PHE A 110 -7.02 -7.89 6.54
C PHE A 110 -7.32 -9.39 6.67
N LEU A 111 -8.51 -9.76 7.16
CA LEU A 111 -8.90 -11.18 7.27
C LEU A 111 -9.05 -11.84 5.91
N GLN A 112 -9.54 -11.12 4.91
CA GLN A 112 -9.58 -11.61 3.52
C GLN A 112 -8.17 -11.73 2.94
N CYS A 113 -7.28 -10.78 3.24
CA CYS A 113 -5.85 -10.85 2.88
C CYS A 113 -5.20 -12.13 3.42
N MET A 114 -5.39 -12.45 4.70
CA MET A 114 -4.89 -13.70 5.30
C MET A 114 -5.41 -14.97 4.61
N ARG A 115 -6.56 -14.91 3.95
CA ARG A 115 -7.15 -16.05 3.23
C ARG A 115 -6.68 -16.15 1.78
N CYS A 116 -6.21 -15.06 1.17
CA CYS A 116 -5.70 -15.04 -0.20
C CYS A 116 -4.18 -14.81 -0.30
N ILE A 117 -3.47 -14.86 0.81
CA ILE A 117 -2.01 -14.91 0.79
C ILE A 117 -1.52 -16.25 0.20
N ASN A 118 -0.43 -16.22 -0.57
CA ASN A 118 0.24 -17.41 -1.07
C ASN A 118 0.99 -18.13 0.06
N TRP A 119 1.44 -19.37 -0.21
CA TRP A 119 2.35 -20.10 0.66
C TRP A 119 3.66 -19.31 0.86
N ASP A 120 4.15 -19.25 2.09
CA ASP A 120 5.35 -18.47 2.48
C ASP A 120 5.25 -16.95 2.15
N GLY A 121 4.03 -16.45 1.95
CA GLY A 121 3.77 -15.05 1.64
C GLY A 121 3.95 -14.12 2.84
N ARG A 122 3.97 -12.80 2.58
CA ARG A 122 4.17 -11.76 3.61
C ARG A 122 3.03 -10.75 3.56
N VAL A 123 2.29 -10.61 4.67
CA VAL A 123 1.29 -9.53 4.83
C VAL A 123 1.95 -8.39 5.59
N LEU A 124 2.10 -7.24 4.92
CA LEU A 124 2.70 -6.04 5.46
C LEU A 124 1.61 -5.19 6.12
N VAL A 125 1.77 -4.94 7.41
CA VAL A 125 0.83 -4.13 8.19
C VAL A 125 1.24 -2.67 8.12
N ILE A 126 0.49 -1.85 7.37
CA ILE A 126 0.79 -0.44 7.11
C ILE A 126 -0.08 0.48 7.98
N GLY A 127 -1.37 0.16 8.12
CA GLY A 127 -2.30 0.97 8.89
C GLY A 127 -3.64 0.30 9.11
N PHE A 128 -4.53 0.98 9.86
CA PHE A 128 -5.80 0.40 10.34
C PHE A 128 -6.98 1.37 10.23
N PRO A 129 -7.19 2.10 9.13
CA PRO A 129 -8.33 3.02 9.03
C PRO A 129 -9.69 2.31 9.19
N ALA A 130 -9.79 1.02 8.85
CA ALA A 130 -10.98 0.20 9.09
C ALA A 130 -10.96 -0.54 10.45
N GLY A 131 -10.04 -0.21 11.35
CA GLY A 131 -9.89 -0.82 12.67
C GLY A 131 -8.80 -1.88 12.75
N ILE A 132 -8.33 -2.14 13.98
CA ILE A 132 -7.27 -3.14 14.24
C ILE A 132 -7.85 -4.54 14.05
N PRO A 133 -7.31 -5.36 13.15
CA PRO A 133 -7.85 -6.69 12.87
C PRO A 133 -7.55 -7.68 14.00
N LYS A 134 -8.51 -8.56 14.28
CA LYS A 134 -8.27 -9.76 15.10
C LYS A 134 -7.73 -10.86 14.21
N VAL A 135 -6.46 -11.21 14.37
CA VAL A 135 -5.77 -12.14 13.47
C VAL A 135 -5.97 -13.58 13.91
N PRO A 136 -6.57 -14.45 13.08
CA PRO A 136 -6.63 -15.88 13.33
C PRO A 136 -5.25 -16.51 13.05
N THR A 137 -4.43 -16.72 14.08
CA THR A 137 -3.05 -17.20 13.97
C THR A 137 -2.92 -18.60 13.35
N ASN A 138 -3.99 -19.40 13.40
CA ASN A 138 -4.06 -20.68 12.69
C ASN A 138 -3.90 -20.51 11.16
N LEU A 139 -4.34 -19.38 10.56
CA LEU A 139 -4.13 -19.13 9.14
C LEU A 139 -2.66 -18.88 8.82
N ALA A 140 -1.93 -18.20 9.70
CA ALA A 140 -0.49 -18.02 9.53
C ALA A 140 0.23 -19.36 9.54
N LEU A 141 -0.11 -20.25 10.48
CA LEU A 141 0.43 -21.61 10.56
C LEU A 141 0.12 -22.43 9.29
N LEU A 142 -1.16 -22.44 8.87
CA LEU A 142 -1.61 -23.28 7.74
C LEU A 142 -1.02 -22.86 6.40
N LYS A 143 -0.62 -21.59 6.26
CA LYS A 143 -0.06 -21.03 5.02
C LYS A 143 1.45 -20.80 5.08
N GLY A 144 2.09 -21.05 6.22
CA GLY A 144 3.50 -20.72 6.43
C GLY A 144 3.81 -19.24 6.24
N CYS A 145 2.80 -18.36 6.26
CA CYS A 145 2.97 -16.95 5.93
C CYS A 145 3.41 -16.10 7.12
N SER A 146 3.98 -14.94 6.83
CA SER A 146 4.43 -13.97 7.82
C SER A 146 3.51 -12.75 7.88
N ILE A 147 3.25 -12.24 9.09
CA ILE A 147 2.63 -10.95 9.33
C ILE A 147 3.74 -9.99 9.76
N VAL A 148 3.99 -8.95 8.98
CA VAL A 148 5.17 -8.11 9.09
C VAL A 148 4.78 -6.67 9.40
N GLY A 149 5.16 -6.17 10.56
CA GLY A 149 4.93 -4.77 10.94
C GLY A 149 5.82 -3.82 10.13
N VAL A 150 5.25 -2.69 9.73
CA VAL A 150 5.95 -1.61 9.03
C VAL A 150 5.82 -0.32 9.84
N PHE A 151 6.91 0.11 10.43
CA PHE A 151 6.96 1.36 11.19
C PHE A 151 8.16 2.21 10.73
N TRP A 152 7.99 2.87 9.59
CA TRP A 152 9.01 3.69 8.96
C TRP A 152 9.51 4.82 9.88
N GLY A 153 8.62 5.48 10.63
CA GLY A 153 9.02 6.54 11.57
C GLY A 153 10.07 6.07 12.60
N SER A 154 9.96 4.83 13.11
CA SER A 154 10.98 4.26 14.00
C SER A 154 12.24 3.85 13.24
N PHE A 155 12.11 3.35 12.00
CA PHE A 155 13.22 2.97 11.16
C PHE A 155 14.15 4.16 10.86
N THR A 156 13.60 5.34 10.57
CA THR A 156 14.41 6.53 10.25
C THR A 156 15.39 6.91 11.35
N GLY A 157 14.99 6.74 12.61
CA GLY A 157 15.87 7.01 13.75
C GLY A 157 16.83 5.87 14.11
N ARG A 158 16.47 4.62 13.78
CA ARG A 158 17.28 3.43 14.11
C ARG A 158 18.31 3.12 13.05
N GLU A 159 17.99 3.36 11.79
CA GLU A 159 18.81 3.02 10.62
C GLU A 159 18.88 4.23 9.65
N PRO A 160 19.40 5.39 10.10
CA PRO A 160 19.39 6.63 9.32
C PRO A 160 20.20 6.54 8.02
N GLU A 161 21.30 5.80 8.03
CA GLU A 161 22.11 5.60 6.83
C GLU A 161 21.38 4.79 5.76
N GLU A 162 20.69 3.73 6.17
CA GLU A 162 19.90 2.91 5.25
C GLU A 162 18.69 3.67 4.71
N ASN A 163 18.05 4.49 5.56
CA ASN A 163 17.00 5.41 5.12
C ASN A 163 17.51 6.42 4.08
N THR A 164 18.71 6.96 4.26
CA THR A 164 19.34 7.85 3.29
C THR A 164 19.57 7.16 1.94
N LYS A 165 20.07 5.92 1.94
CA LYS A 165 20.22 5.11 0.72
C LYS A 165 18.88 4.87 0.03
N ASN A 166 17.83 4.55 0.79
CA ASN A 166 16.49 4.39 0.26
C ASN A 166 16.01 5.64 -0.48
N PHE A 167 16.26 6.83 0.07
CA PHE A 167 15.90 8.08 -0.61
C PHE A 167 16.73 8.35 -1.85
N GLN A 168 18.02 8.00 -1.86
CA GLN A 168 18.86 8.10 -3.07
C GLN A 168 18.29 7.24 -4.21
N GLU A 169 17.90 6.00 -3.90
CA GLU A 169 17.28 5.09 -4.87
C GLU A 169 15.90 5.61 -5.34
N LEU A 170 15.08 6.12 -4.43
CA LEU A 170 13.79 6.74 -4.76
C LEU A 170 13.95 7.96 -5.66
N PHE A 171 14.93 8.82 -5.40
CA PHE A 171 15.21 9.98 -6.25
C PHE A 171 15.71 9.55 -7.65
N ALA A 172 16.46 8.46 -7.75
CA ALA A 172 16.86 7.90 -9.03
C ALA A 172 15.61 7.40 -9.81
N LEU A 173 14.72 6.64 -9.16
CA LEU A 173 13.47 6.18 -9.78
C LEU A 173 12.57 7.34 -10.25
N HIS A 174 12.51 8.42 -9.47
CA HIS A 174 11.78 9.62 -9.86
C HIS A 174 12.45 10.32 -11.06
N ALA A 175 13.77 10.44 -11.07
CA ALA A 175 14.51 11.05 -12.18
C ALA A 175 14.37 10.25 -13.49
N GLU A 176 14.23 8.93 -13.39
CA GLU A 176 13.94 8.02 -14.49
C GLU A 176 12.47 8.04 -14.94
N GLY A 177 11.60 8.80 -14.26
CA GLY A 177 10.16 8.86 -14.53
C GLY A 177 9.38 7.59 -14.19
N LYS A 178 9.97 6.68 -13.39
CA LYS A 178 9.32 5.42 -12.97
C LYS A 178 8.33 5.60 -11.84
N ILE A 179 8.49 6.66 -11.05
CA ILE A 179 7.58 7.04 -9.97
C ILE A 179 7.34 8.56 -10.02
N LYS A 180 6.10 8.97 -9.74
CA LYS A 180 5.71 10.39 -9.71
C LYS A 180 4.56 10.60 -8.74
N PRO A 181 4.67 11.51 -7.74
CA PRO A 181 3.59 11.77 -6.79
C PRO A 181 2.27 12.14 -7.47
N GLU A 182 1.22 11.42 -7.12
CA GLU A 182 -0.15 11.76 -7.54
C GLU A 182 -0.69 12.85 -6.61
N ILE A 183 -0.69 14.10 -7.11
CA ILE A 183 -1.16 15.27 -6.35
C ILE A 183 -2.55 15.65 -6.86
N THR A 184 -3.58 15.33 -6.08
CA THR A 184 -4.98 15.56 -6.46
C THR A 184 -5.44 17.00 -6.19
N LYS A 185 -4.91 17.66 -5.16
CA LYS A 185 -5.30 19.03 -4.80
C LYS A 185 -4.13 19.77 -4.12
N SER A 186 -4.04 21.08 -4.37
CA SER A 186 -3.09 21.97 -3.69
C SER A 186 -3.86 23.01 -2.89
N TYR A 187 -3.35 23.36 -1.72
CA TYR A 187 -3.93 24.36 -0.81
C TYR A 187 -2.90 25.44 -0.48
N THR A 188 -3.38 26.67 -0.21
CA THR A 188 -2.55 27.70 0.42
C THR A 188 -2.36 27.39 1.90
N LEU A 189 -1.37 28.01 2.54
CA LEU A 189 -1.15 27.85 3.98
C LEU A 189 -2.35 28.30 4.81
N ASP A 190 -3.05 29.34 4.38
CA ASP A 190 -4.27 29.82 5.05
C ASP A 190 -5.40 28.79 5.07
N ASN A 191 -5.41 27.87 4.11
CA ASN A 191 -6.38 26.79 3.98
C ASN A 191 -5.85 25.43 4.50
N ALA A 192 -4.78 25.43 5.32
CA ALA A 192 -4.19 24.20 5.85
C ALA A 192 -5.17 23.34 6.65
N VAL A 193 -6.08 23.97 7.42
CA VAL A 193 -7.12 23.26 8.18
C VAL A 193 -8.07 22.50 7.26
N GLU A 194 -8.49 23.10 6.13
CA GLU A 194 -9.30 22.43 5.11
C GLU A 194 -8.55 21.25 4.50
N ALA A 195 -7.27 21.43 4.15
CA ALA A 195 -6.44 20.37 3.61
C ALA A 195 -6.34 19.15 4.54
N ILE A 196 -6.14 19.39 5.83
CA ILE A 196 -6.08 18.34 6.86
C ILE A 196 -7.45 17.66 6.98
N THR A 197 -8.55 18.42 7.02
CA THR A 197 -9.92 17.89 7.12
C THR A 197 -10.24 16.99 5.95
N VAL A 198 -9.93 17.42 4.72
CA VAL A 198 -10.13 16.61 3.50
C VAL A 198 -9.32 15.31 3.57
N SER A 199 -8.07 15.38 4.00
CA SER A 199 -7.23 14.18 4.19
C SER A 199 -7.86 13.18 5.16
N TYR A 200 -8.39 13.63 6.29
CA TYR A 200 -9.08 12.77 7.25
C TYR A 200 -10.39 12.19 6.73
N THR A 201 -11.20 12.97 6.02
CA THR A 201 -12.52 12.54 5.52
C THR A 201 -12.43 11.59 4.33
N HIS A 202 -11.41 11.69 3.51
CA HIS A 202 -11.21 10.79 2.36
C HIS A 202 -10.38 9.54 2.67
N LEU A 203 -9.61 9.56 3.77
CA LEU A 203 -8.81 8.42 4.22
C LEU A 203 -9.51 7.56 5.27
N THR A 204 -10.50 8.11 5.99
CA THR A 204 -11.27 7.37 7.00
C THR A 204 -12.65 7.01 6.45
N LEU A 205 -13.01 5.74 6.48
CA LEU A 205 -14.43 5.36 6.53
C LEU A 205 -15.02 6.03 7.79
N PRO A 206 -16.27 6.54 7.73
CA PRO A 206 -16.90 7.12 8.91
C PRO A 206 -16.92 6.07 10.02
N THR A 207 -16.10 6.24 11.03
CA THR A 207 -16.24 5.50 12.27
C THR A 207 -17.50 6.03 12.92
N SER A 208 -18.58 5.26 12.87
CA SER A 208 -19.74 5.49 13.71
C SER A 208 -19.26 5.46 15.16
N ARG A 209 -19.10 6.65 15.76
CA ARG A 209 -19.03 6.77 17.22
C ARG A 209 -20.43 6.45 17.73
N SER A 210 -20.64 5.25 18.23
CA SER A 210 -21.66 4.95 19.22
C SER A 210 -21.09 5.19 20.60
#